data_fb25c4d33c8593cf17113685b376b793
#
_entry.id   fb25c4d33c8593cf17113685b376b793
#
_cell.length_a   1.000
_cell.length_b   1.000
_cell.length_c   1.000
_cell.angle_alpha   90.00
_cell.angle_beta   90.00
_cell.angle_gamma   90.00
#
_symmetry.space_group_name_H-M   'P 1'
#
loop_
_entity.id
_entity.type
_entity.pdbx_description
1 polymer ?
#
loop_
_entity_poly.entity_id
_entity_poly.type
_entity_poly.pdbx_seq_one_letter_code
_entity_poly.pdbx_strand_id
1 'polypeptide(L)'
;MRKTYFILILLMGFLSLSAQTDSTQVTVSTHVTKAEADSAYINNDFTNAAELYESILKNKGESADIYYNLGNSYYKMNNIAKAVLNYERALLLNPGNNDIRFNLELARSKTVDKVTLPSEMFFITWIQSLINSMSEKGWAQTGIVTFILTIFMLALFIFGK
;
A
#
# COMPACT_ATOMS: atom_id res chain seq x y z
N MET A 1 -24.56 36.38 -19.08
CA MET A 1 -23.36 36.83 -18.36
C MET A 1 -23.35 36.55 -16.84
N ARG A 2 -24.47 36.19 -16.19
CA ARG A 2 -24.48 35.90 -14.73
C ARG A 2 -24.10 34.47 -14.35
N LYS A 3 -24.04 33.54 -15.29
CA LYS A 3 -23.73 32.11 -15.04
C LYS A 3 -22.23 31.78 -15.09
N THR A 4 -21.41 32.62 -15.68
CA THR A 4 -19.96 32.41 -15.76
C THR A 4 -19.19 32.78 -14.49
N TYR A 5 -19.76 33.68 -13.68
CA TYR A 5 -19.12 34.10 -12.42
C TYR A 5 -19.25 33.03 -11.29
N PHE A 6 -20.29 32.20 -11.35
CA PHE A 6 -20.50 31.15 -10.33
C PHE A 6 -19.46 30.02 -10.43
N ILE A 7 -19.04 29.69 -11.64
CA ILE A 7 -18.00 28.67 -11.87
C ILE A 7 -16.61 29.17 -11.45
N LEU A 8 -16.34 30.47 -11.66
CA LEU A 8 -15.06 31.08 -11.26
C LEU A 8 -14.90 31.17 -9.75
N ILE A 9 -15.98 31.40 -8.99
CA ILE A 9 -15.98 31.46 -7.53
C ILE A 9 -15.78 30.05 -6.94
N LEU A 10 -16.34 29.02 -7.56
CA LEU A 10 -16.15 27.64 -7.12
C LEU A 10 -14.72 27.15 -7.35
N LEU A 11 -14.05 27.64 -8.40
CA LEU A 11 -12.64 27.29 -8.71
C LEU A 11 -11.65 28.02 -7.79
N MET A 12 -11.97 29.24 -7.33
CA MET A 12 -11.12 29.99 -6.41
C MET A 12 -11.20 29.50 -4.96
N GLY A 13 -12.24 28.79 -4.58
CA GLY A 13 -12.41 28.23 -3.23
C GLY A 13 -11.48 27.06 -2.91
N PHE A 14 -10.85 26.46 -3.91
CA PHE A 14 -9.92 25.32 -3.73
C PHE A 14 -8.44 25.71 -3.61
N LEU A 15 -8.10 26.98 -3.78
CA LEU A 15 -6.69 27.45 -3.79
C LEU A 15 -6.20 28.08 -2.48
N SER A 16 -7.00 28.09 -1.41
CA SER A 16 -6.65 28.81 -0.17
C SER A 16 -6.46 27.91 1.04
N LEU A 17 -5.99 26.65 0.86
CA LEU A 17 -5.65 25.84 2.01
C LEU A 17 -4.27 25.21 1.86
N SER A 18 -3.24 26.02 1.85
CA SER A 18 -1.88 25.61 2.14
C SER A 18 -1.05 26.74 2.68
N ALA A 19 -1.45 27.22 3.86
CA ALA A 19 -0.56 27.99 4.72
C ALA A 19 -0.61 27.34 6.09
N GLN A 20 0.36 26.49 6.37
CA GLN A 20 0.48 25.99 7.67
C GLN A 20 1.81 25.90 8.27
N THR A 21 2.08 26.78 9.07
CA THR A 21 2.87 26.88 10.29
C THR A 21 3.81 25.74 10.59
N ASP A 22 5.05 26.04 10.32
CA ASP A 22 6.23 25.53 10.97
C ASP A 22 6.15 25.83 12.46
N SER A 23 5.84 24.85 13.28
CA SER A 23 6.12 24.88 14.70
C SER A 23 7.20 23.86 14.98
N THR A 24 8.43 24.34 14.99
CA THR A 24 9.64 23.66 15.44
C THR A 24 9.45 23.18 16.89
N GLN A 25 8.89 21.99 17.02
CA GLN A 25 9.05 21.19 18.22
C GLN A 25 10.26 20.27 17.94
N VAL A 26 11.38 20.63 18.46
CA VAL A 26 12.55 19.74 18.60
C VAL A 26 12.20 18.72 19.67
N THR A 27 11.35 17.76 19.33
CA THR A 27 11.40 16.47 19.96
C THR A 27 12.49 15.71 19.21
N VAL A 28 13.55 15.34 19.91
CA VAL A 28 14.47 14.29 19.48
C VAL A 28 13.66 12.99 19.45
N SER A 29 12.76 12.87 18.51
CA SER A 29 12.26 11.58 18.07
C SER A 29 13.38 11.02 17.21
N THR A 30 14.04 9.98 17.68
CA THR A 30 14.86 9.11 16.85
C THR A 30 13.93 8.61 15.73
N HIS A 31 13.92 9.36 14.65
CA HIS A 31 13.06 9.06 13.50
C HIS A 31 13.69 7.90 12.76
N VAL A 32 13.37 6.68 13.22
CA VAL A 32 13.83 5.44 12.60
C VAL A 32 13.51 5.50 11.12
N THR A 33 14.52 5.36 10.29
CA THR A 33 14.41 5.40 8.84
C THR A 33 14.38 4.00 8.25
N LYS A 34 13.74 3.86 7.10
CA LYS A 34 13.78 2.59 6.36
C LYS A 34 15.22 2.18 6.03
N ALA A 35 16.08 3.14 5.72
CA ALA A 35 17.49 2.89 5.39
C ALA A 35 18.27 2.24 6.55
N GLU A 36 18.00 2.63 7.80
CA GLU A 36 18.59 1.98 8.98
C GLU A 36 18.11 0.53 9.13
N ALA A 37 16.82 0.28 8.95
CA ALA A 37 16.26 -1.06 9.00
C ALA A 37 16.80 -1.95 7.86
N ASP A 38 16.89 -1.43 6.64
CA ASP A 38 17.48 -2.12 5.49
C ASP A 38 18.97 -2.43 5.73
N SER A 39 19.71 -1.50 6.33
CA SER A 39 21.12 -1.68 6.69
C SER A 39 21.31 -2.80 7.74
N ALA A 40 20.48 -2.82 8.78
CA ALA A 40 20.51 -3.89 9.77
C ALA A 40 20.23 -5.26 9.11
N TYR A 41 19.25 -5.32 8.20
CA TYR A 41 18.94 -6.55 7.46
C TYR A 41 20.12 -7.03 6.60
N ILE A 42 20.77 -6.13 5.86
CA ILE A 42 21.95 -6.44 5.02
C ILE A 42 23.11 -6.95 5.87
N ASN A 43 23.28 -6.42 7.07
CA ASN A 43 24.30 -6.84 8.03
C ASN A 43 23.93 -8.16 8.75
N ASN A 44 22.85 -8.82 8.38
CA ASN A 44 22.31 -10.04 8.98
C ASN A 44 21.84 -9.87 10.45
N ASP A 45 21.68 -8.65 10.92
CA ASP A 45 21.09 -8.35 12.22
C ASP A 45 19.55 -8.29 12.06
N PHE A 46 18.96 -9.47 11.85
CA PHE A 46 17.55 -9.61 11.54
C PHE A 46 16.64 -9.23 12.73
N THR A 47 17.14 -9.35 13.95
CA THR A 47 16.42 -8.95 15.14
C THR A 47 16.25 -7.44 15.19
N ASN A 48 17.34 -6.72 15.08
CA ASN A 48 17.32 -5.26 15.05
C ASN A 48 16.55 -4.73 13.82
N ALA A 49 16.74 -5.36 12.65
CA ALA A 49 15.95 -5.01 11.46
C ALA A 49 14.46 -5.13 11.71
N ALA A 50 14.00 -6.21 12.36
CA ALA A 50 12.58 -6.41 12.67
C ALA A 50 12.07 -5.34 13.64
N GLU A 51 12.80 -5.02 14.69
CA GLU A 51 12.44 -3.95 15.66
C GLU A 51 12.32 -2.58 14.98
N LEU A 52 13.26 -2.26 14.09
CA LEU A 52 13.24 -1.01 13.34
C LEU A 52 12.05 -0.94 12.38
N TYR A 53 11.75 -2.01 11.63
CA TYR A 53 10.57 -2.06 10.77
C TYR A 53 9.25 -1.96 11.57
N GLU A 54 9.14 -2.62 12.71
CA GLU A 54 7.97 -2.50 13.60
C GLU A 54 7.81 -1.05 14.12
N SER A 55 8.90 -0.40 14.49
CA SER A 55 8.91 1.00 14.89
C SER A 55 8.44 1.93 13.76
N ILE A 56 8.86 1.67 12.51
CA ILE A 56 8.42 2.44 11.34
C ILE A 56 6.90 2.28 11.15
N LEU A 57 6.38 1.05 11.21
CA LEU A 57 4.95 0.79 11.07
C LEU A 57 4.13 1.49 12.16
N LYS A 58 4.63 1.50 13.39
CA LYS A 58 3.97 2.18 14.52
C LYS A 58 3.91 3.69 14.34
N ASN A 59 4.96 4.29 13.78
CA ASN A 59 5.09 5.76 13.71
C ASN A 59 4.59 6.35 12.41
N LYS A 60 4.68 5.62 11.29
CA LYS A 60 4.36 6.11 9.92
C LYS A 60 3.14 5.45 9.30
N GLY A 61 2.57 4.44 9.97
CA GLY A 61 1.44 3.68 9.47
C GLY A 61 1.83 2.51 8.55
N GLU A 62 0.83 1.90 7.95
CA GLU A 62 0.96 0.67 7.19
C GLU A 62 1.62 0.89 5.82
N SER A 63 2.51 -0.03 5.45
CA SER A 63 3.20 -0.03 4.14
C SER A 63 3.49 -1.45 3.70
N ALA A 64 3.12 -1.78 2.46
CA ALA A 64 3.39 -3.10 1.87
C ALA A 64 4.88 -3.45 1.90
N ASP A 65 5.75 -2.50 1.54
CA ASP A 65 7.21 -2.73 1.50
C ASP A 65 7.78 -2.97 2.89
N ILE A 66 7.30 -2.25 3.90
CA ILE A 66 7.77 -2.42 5.29
C ILE A 66 7.30 -3.76 5.84
N TYR A 67 6.04 -4.14 5.63
CA TYR A 67 5.55 -5.46 6.02
C TYR A 67 6.29 -6.59 5.31
N TYR A 68 6.60 -6.43 4.02
CA TYR A 68 7.37 -7.40 3.26
C TYR A 68 8.77 -7.61 3.85
N ASN A 69 9.51 -6.54 4.13
CA ASN A 69 10.85 -6.60 4.69
C ASN A 69 10.85 -7.11 6.14
N LEU A 70 9.82 -6.76 6.93
CA LEU A 70 9.59 -7.32 8.25
C LEU A 70 9.34 -8.83 8.18
N GLY A 71 8.54 -9.27 7.21
CA GLY A 71 8.31 -10.68 6.90
C GLY A 71 9.61 -11.42 6.56
N ASN A 72 10.47 -10.80 5.73
CA ASN A 72 11.78 -11.33 5.38
C ASN A 72 12.67 -11.47 6.63
N SER A 73 12.69 -10.46 7.52
CA SER A 73 13.47 -10.49 8.75
C SER A 73 13.02 -11.64 9.64
N TYR A 74 11.72 -11.81 9.88
CA TYR A 74 11.19 -12.92 10.67
C TYR A 74 11.44 -14.29 10.02
N TYR A 75 11.38 -14.37 8.69
CA TYR A 75 11.70 -15.60 7.97
C TYR A 75 13.16 -16.02 8.18
N LYS A 76 14.11 -15.06 8.13
CA LYS A 76 15.53 -15.29 8.43
C LYS A 76 15.78 -15.70 9.87
N MET A 77 14.98 -15.21 10.80
CA MET A 77 15.00 -15.61 12.22
C MET A 77 14.31 -16.97 12.45
N ASN A 78 13.82 -17.66 11.41
CA ASN A 78 13.02 -18.88 11.48
C ASN A 78 11.70 -18.71 12.27
N ASN A 79 11.22 -17.48 12.44
CA ASN A 79 9.91 -17.20 13.02
C ASN A 79 8.84 -17.21 11.92
N ILE A 80 8.50 -18.41 11.46
CA ILE A 80 7.67 -18.60 10.27
C ILE A 80 6.26 -18.03 10.46
N ALA A 81 5.68 -18.16 11.66
CA ALA A 81 4.34 -17.63 11.93
C ALA A 81 4.28 -16.10 11.75
N LYS A 82 5.25 -15.37 12.32
CA LYS A 82 5.32 -13.91 12.12
C LYS A 82 5.68 -13.53 10.69
N ALA A 83 6.50 -14.31 10.00
CA ALA A 83 6.80 -14.08 8.59
C ALA A 83 5.53 -14.18 7.73
N VAL A 84 4.76 -15.26 7.87
CA VAL A 84 3.48 -15.45 7.17
C VAL A 84 2.54 -14.27 7.44
N LEU A 85 2.35 -13.90 8.71
CA LEU A 85 1.47 -12.79 9.08
C LEU A 85 1.85 -11.48 8.38
N ASN A 86 3.15 -11.16 8.32
CA ASN A 86 3.60 -9.91 7.72
C ASN A 86 3.56 -9.96 6.18
N TYR A 87 3.82 -11.11 5.55
CA TYR A 87 3.61 -11.27 4.11
C TYR A 87 2.13 -11.17 3.72
N GLU A 88 1.20 -11.70 4.54
CA GLU A 88 -0.24 -11.52 4.33
C GLU A 88 -0.63 -10.04 4.36
N ARG A 89 -0.17 -9.30 5.37
CA ARG A 89 -0.41 -7.85 5.46
C ARG A 89 0.16 -7.10 4.26
N ALA A 90 1.39 -7.45 3.85
CA ALA A 90 2.01 -6.88 2.66
C ALA A 90 1.18 -7.16 1.40
N LEU A 91 0.68 -8.40 1.26
CA LEU A 91 -0.12 -8.81 0.11
C LEU A 91 -1.49 -8.13 0.07
N LEU A 92 -2.12 -7.88 1.24
CA LEU A 92 -3.36 -7.10 1.33
C LEU A 92 -3.19 -5.67 0.80
N LEU A 93 -2.03 -5.05 1.07
CA LEU A 93 -1.73 -3.68 0.62
C LEU A 93 -1.22 -3.61 -0.82
N ASN A 94 -0.62 -4.69 -1.32
CA ASN A 94 -0.10 -4.77 -2.69
C ASN A 94 -0.34 -6.17 -3.29
N PRO A 95 -1.60 -6.47 -3.66
CA PRO A 95 -1.99 -7.80 -4.12
C PRO A 95 -1.38 -8.22 -5.47
N GLY A 96 -0.89 -7.26 -6.26
CA GLY A 96 -0.24 -7.52 -7.55
C GLY A 96 1.25 -7.90 -7.45
N ASN A 97 1.85 -7.87 -6.26
CA ASN A 97 3.28 -8.12 -6.10
C ASN A 97 3.59 -9.63 -6.04
N ASN A 98 4.29 -10.14 -7.05
CA ASN A 98 4.64 -11.55 -7.16
C ASN A 98 5.72 -11.98 -6.16
N ASP A 99 6.62 -11.09 -5.74
CA ASP A 99 7.68 -11.42 -4.78
C ASP A 99 7.09 -11.66 -3.39
N ILE A 100 6.11 -10.83 -2.99
CA ILE A 100 5.38 -11.02 -1.74
C ILE A 100 4.66 -12.37 -1.76
N ARG A 101 3.97 -12.68 -2.86
CA ARG A 101 3.21 -13.94 -3.01
C ARG A 101 4.14 -15.14 -2.96
N PHE A 102 5.24 -15.10 -3.67
CA PHE A 102 6.23 -16.18 -3.67
C PHE A 102 6.80 -16.43 -2.27
N ASN A 103 7.21 -15.37 -1.55
CA ASN A 103 7.76 -15.51 -0.20
C ASN A 103 6.72 -15.97 0.81
N LEU A 104 5.46 -15.58 0.65
CA LEU A 104 4.35 -16.08 1.45
C LEU A 104 4.16 -17.59 1.27
N GLU A 105 4.13 -18.06 0.03
CA GLU A 105 4.00 -19.49 -0.28
C GLU A 105 5.20 -20.28 0.24
N LEU A 106 6.41 -19.75 0.09
CA LEU A 106 7.62 -20.35 0.64
C LEU A 106 7.57 -20.43 2.17
N ALA A 107 7.10 -19.39 2.86
CA ALA A 107 6.93 -19.41 4.31
C ALA A 107 5.84 -20.41 4.72
N ARG A 108 4.70 -20.43 4.03
CA ARG A 108 3.61 -21.40 4.29
C ARG A 108 4.05 -22.85 4.09
N SER A 109 4.94 -23.12 3.12
CA SER A 109 5.45 -24.48 2.91
C SER A 109 6.27 -25.03 4.09
N LYS A 110 6.77 -24.12 4.96
CA LYS A 110 7.48 -24.48 6.20
C LYS A 110 6.55 -24.63 7.41
N THR A 111 5.29 -24.24 7.29
CA THR A 111 4.33 -24.50 8.38
C THR A 111 3.95 -25.97 8.41
N VAL A 112 3.77 -26.52 9.60
CA VAL A 112 3.38 -27.94 9.80
C VAL A 112 1.94 -28.19 9.35
N ASP A 113 1.12 -27.13 9.39
CA ASP A 113 -0.31 -27.20 9.06
C ASP A 113 -0.52 -26.76 7.60
N LYS A 114 -0.59 -27.73 6.70
CA LYS A 114 -0.92 -27.49 5.29
C LYS A 114 -2.43 -27.44 5.13
N VAL A 115 -3.00 -26.23 5.21
CA VAL A 115 -4.39 -26.04 4.79
C VAL A 115 -4.47 -26.23 3.28
N THR A 116 -5.00 -27.37 2.83
CA THR A 116 -5.38 -27.57 1.43
C THR A 116 -6.58 -26.68 1.14
N LEU A 117 -6.34 -25.56 0.45
CA LEU A 117 -7.44 -24.74 -0.03
C LEU A 117 -8.32 -25.58 -0.97
N PRO A 118 -9.66 -25.54 -0.81
CA PRO A 118 -10.55 -26.19 -1.76
C PRO A 118 -10.29 -25.64 -3.16
N SER A 119 -10.38 -26.49 -4.18
CA SER A 119 -10.21 -26.06 -5.58
C SER A 119 -11.27 -25.00 -5.89
N GLU A 120 -10.84 -23.76 -6.05
CA GLU A 120 -11.74 -22.68 -6.40
C GLU A 120 -12.21 -22.84 -7.86
N MET A 121 -13.49 -22.49 -8.12
CA MET A 121 -14.00 -22.48 -9.48
C MET A 121 -13.20 -21.48 -10.34
N PHE A 122 -12.91 -21.84 -11.60
CA PHE A 122 -12.04 -21.07 -12.50
C PHE A 122 -12.41 -19.59 -12.61
N PHE A 123 -13.69 -19.25 -12.53
CA PHE A 123 -14.13 -17.86 -12.61
C PHE A 123 -13.82 -17.06 -11.32
N ILE A 124 -13.76 -17.72 -10.17
CA ILE A 124 -13.34 -17.09 -8.90
C ILE A 124 -11.87 -16.72 -8.98
N THR A 125 -11.02 -17.66 -9.43
CA THR A 125 -9.59 -17.39 -9.63
C THR A 125 -9.34 -16.31 -10.66
N TRP A 126 -10.15 -16.25 -11.74
CA TRP A 126 -10.06 -15.19 -12.73
C TRP A 126 -10.45 -13.83 -12.18
N ILE A 127 -11.56 -13.73 -11.43
CA ILE A 127 -11.98 -12.49 -10.77
C ILE A 127 -10.96 -12.04 -9.73
N GLN A 128 -10.43 -12.95 -8.92
CA GLN A 128 -9.38 -12.65 -7.95
C GLN A 128 -8.10 -12.16 -8.64
N SER A 129 -7.73 -12.78 -9.76
CA SER A 129 -6.58 -12.34 -10.56
C SER A 129 -6.78 -10.91 -11.08
N LEU A 130 -8.01 -10.57 -11.51
CA LEU A 130 -8.34 -9.22 -11.96
C LEU A 130 -8.27 -8.21 -10.79
N ILE A 131 -8.88 -8.53 -9.66
CA ILE A 131 -8.87 -7.67 -8.47
C ILE A 131 -7.43 -7.48 -7.97
N ASN A 132 -6.63 -8.54 -7.97
CA ASN A 132 -5.25 -8.53 -7.47
C ASN A 132 -4.23 -8.03 -8.51
N SER A 133 -4.68 -7.61 -9.71
CA SER A 133 -3.77 -7.11 -10.75
C SER A 133 -3.13 -5.77 -10.41
N MET A 134 -3.77 -4.98 -9.55
CA MET A 134 -3.32 -3.66 -9.15
C MET A 134 -3.39 -3.51 -7.63
N SER A 135 -2.56 -2.62 -7.08
CA SER A 135 -2.66 -2.22 -5.68
C SER A 135 -3.94 -1.40 -5.43
N GLU A 136 -4.34 -1.28 -4.18
CA GLU A 136 -5.48 -0.45 -3.77
C GLU A 136 -5.38 0.98 -4.30
N LYS A 137 -4.18 1.58 -4.22
CA LYS A 137 -3.91 2.92 -4.77
C LYS A 137 -4.09 2.96 -6.30
N GLY A 138 -3.69 1.89 -7.00
CA GLY A 138 -3.86 1.77 -8.45
C GLY A 138 -5.33 1.75 -8.84
N TRP A 139 -6.15 0.97 -8.15
CA TRP A 139 -7.60 0.93 -8.37
C TRP A 139 -8.26 2.28 -8.09
N ALA A 140 -7.88 2.96 -7.01
CA ALA A 140 -8.39 4.29 -6.68
C ALA A 140 -8.03 5.33 -7.76
N GLN A 141 -6.78 5.34 -8.23
CA GLN A 141 -6.35 6.24 -9.32
C GLN A 141 -7.11 5.98 -10.62
N THR A 142 -7.25 4.70 -11.01
CA THR A 142 -7.99 4.31 -12.21
C THR A 142 -9.46 4.73 -12.11
N GLY A 143 -10.07 4.57 -10.94
CA GLY A 143 -11.44 5.03 -10.68
C GLY A 143 -11.61 6.54 -10.83
N ILE A 144 -10.69 7.33 -10.31
CA ILE A 144 -10.71 8.79 -10.44
C ILE A 144 -10.56 9.21 -11.90
N VAL A 145 -9.61 8.61 -12.63
CA VAL A 145 -9.37 8.93 -14.05
C VAL A 145 -10.60 8.60 -14.91
N THR A 146 -11.18 7.42 -14.73
CA THR A 146 -12.39 7.02 -15.46
C THR A 146 -13.58 7.91 -15.13
N PHE A 147 -13.73 8.34 -13.89
CA PHE A 147 -14.80 9.26 -13.49
C PHE A 147 -14.64 10.63 -14.17
N ILE A 148 -13.43 11.20 -14.18
CA ILE A 148 -13.14 12.46 -14.85
C ILE A 148 -13.41 12.36 -16.37
N LEU A 149 -12.96 11.27 -17.01
CA LEU A 149 -13.22 11.03 -18.44
C LEU A 149 -14.71 10.91 -18.75
N THR A 150 -15.47 10.25 -17.89
CA THR A 150 -16.93 10.12 -18.05
C THR A 150 -17.61 11.48 -17.98
N ILE A 151 -17.25 12.32 -17.00
CA ILE A 151 -17.79 13.69 -16.90
C ILE A 151 -17.43 14.52 -18.14
N PHE A 152 -16.17 14.41 -18.60
CA PHE A 152 -15.71 15.14 -19.79
C PHE A 152 -16.48 14.72 -21.05
N MET A 153 -16.67 13.41 -21.27
CA MET A 153 -17.46 12.89 -22.39
C MET A 153 -18.93 13.33 -22.32
N LEU A 154 -19.52 13.33 -21.10
CA LEU A 154 -20.88 13.80 -20.89
C LEU A 154 -21.00 15.31 -21.20
N ALA A 155 -20.02 16.10 -20.78
CA ALA A 155 -19.99 17.53 -21.10
C ALA A 155 -19.87 17.78 -22.61
N LEU A 156 -19.01 17.04 -23.32
CA LEU A 156 -18.92 17.11 -24.78
C LEU A 156 -20.24 16.71 -25.47
N PHE A 157 -20.92 15.69 -24.96
CA PHE A 157 -22.21 15.27 -25.49
C PHE A 157 -23.29 16.35 -25.32
N ILE A 158 -23.33 17.03 -24.17
CA ILE A 158 -24.35 18.05 -23.87
C ILE A 158 -24.02 19.39 -24.57
N PHE A 159 -22.77 19.77 -24.66
CA PHE A 159 -22.34 21.09 -25.15
C PHE A 159 -21.69 21.06 -26.52
N GLY A 160 -21.39 19.90 -27.07
CA GLY A 160 -20.70 19.71 -28.35
C GLY A 160 -21.62 19.76 -29.57
N LYS A 161 -22.52 20.78 -29.61
CA LYS A 161 -23.38 21.07 -30.76
C LYS A 161 -22.76 22.12 -31.62
#